data_4b7e2a2a3d103064db828200d08a59c3
#
_entry.id   4b7e2a2a3d103064db828200d08a59c3
#
_cell.length_a   1.000
_cell.length_b   1.000
_cell.length_c   1.000
_cell.angle_alpha   90.00
_cell.angle_beta   90.00
_cell.angle_gamma   90.00
#
_symmetry.space_group_name_H-M   'P 1'
#
loop_
_entity.id
_entity.type
_entity.pdbx_description
1 polymer ?
#
loop_
_entity_poly.entity_id
_entity_poly.type
_entity_poly.pdbx_seq_one_letter_code
_entity_poly.pdbx_strand_id
1 'polypeptide(L)'
;CTIILCNFALLFGSTGEIVTQKSGNMNLGIPGVMYVGGICGVIGAFVYEQSLPSPDALNPVLAVLVPTIFCLIGSLLMGLLFCFLTVTLRANQNVTGLAMTTFGVGFGNFFGGSLVKLSGADMPFLALSSTSNCFKKTLPIADKLGVFGDLVLGYSFLVYLAIAIALISSFIIKRTRVGLHLRAVGENPATADSAGI
;
A
#
# COMPACT_ATOMS: atom_id res chain seq x y z
N CYS A 1 -21.29 3.82 1.72
CA CYS A 1 -20.15 4.36 0.92
C CYS A 1 -18.89 4.55 1.74
N THR A 2 -18.92 5.21 2.89
CA THR A 2 -17.74 5.51 3.74
C THR A 2 -17.01 4.25 4.21
N ILE A 3 -17.74 3.18 4.55
CA ILE A 3 -17.16 1.90 4.99
C ILE A 3 -16.24 1.30 3.91
N ILE A 4 -16.63 1.31 2.66
CA ILE A 4 -15.80 0.77 1.56
C ILE A 4 -14.55 1.62 1.36
N LEU A 5 -14.67 2.95 1.42
CA LEU A 5 -13.54 3.86 1.28
C LEU A 5 -12.53 3.75 2.43
N CYS A 6 -12.98 3.42 3.64
CA CYS A 6 -12.06 3.22 4.77
C CYS A 6 -11.36 1.84 4.73
N ASN A 7 -11.99 0.85 4.10
CA ASN A 7 -11.50 -0.54 4.15
C ASN A 7 -10.71 -1.01 2.93
N PHE A 8 -10.64 -0.24 1.82
CA PHE A 8 -9.86 -0.67 0.66
C PHE A 8 -8.35 -0.78 0.95
N ALA A 9 -7.83 0.08 1.84
CA ALA A 9 -6.44 0.01 2.26
C ALA A 9 -6.13 -1.30 3.00
N LEU A 10 -7.07 -1.78 3.84
CA LEU A 10 -6.96 -3.07 4.50
C LEU A 10 -7.02 -4.23 3.51
N LEU A 11 -7.74 -4.09 2.39
CA LEU A 11 -7.78 -5.09 1.34
C LEU A 11 -6.41 -5.26 0.67
N PHE A 12 -5.67 -4.16 0.42
CA PHE A 12 -4.28 -4.24 -0.06
C PHE A 12 -3.37 -4.95 0.94
N GLY A 13 -3.41 -4.55 2.21
CA GLY A 13 -2.60 -5.15 3.27
C GLY A 13 -2.89 -6.64 3.45
N SER A 14 -4.17 -7.03 3.54
CA SER A 14 -4.57 -8.43 3.70
C SER A 14 -4.23 -9.29 2.48
N THR A 15 -4.32 -8.74 1.27
CA THR A 15 -3.91 -9.46 0.05
C THR A 15 -2.42 -9.74 0.07
N GLY A 16 -1.59 -8.76 0.45
CA GLY A 16 -0.16 -8.92 0.62
C GLY A 16 0.18 -9.97 1.68
N GLU A 17 -0.50 -9.93 2.83
CA GLU A 17 -0.30 -10.91 3.92
C GLU A 17 -0.66 -12.33 3.48
N ILE A 18 -1.77 -12.53 2.76
CA ILE A 18 -2.15 -13.86 2.24
C ILE A 18 -1.06 -14.44 1.33
N VAL A 19 -0.44 -13.62 0.49
CA VAL A 19 0.66 -14.05 -0.38
C VAL A 19 1.88 -14.45 0.46
N THR A 20 2.23 -13.65 1.45
CA THR A 20 3.36 -13.88 2.35
C THR A 20 3.14 -15.14 3.21
N GLN A 21 1.96 -15.32 3.78
CA GLN A 21 1.60 -16.52 4.54
C GLN A 21 1.64 -17.80 3.68
N LYS A 22 1.21 -17.73 2.43
CA LYS A 22 1.27 -18.87 1.51
C LYS A 22 2.69 -19.26 1.13
N SER A 23 3.67 -18.37 1.31
CA SER A 23 5.10 -18.68 1.16
C SER A 23 5.76 -19.23 2.44
N GLY A 24 4.98 -19.41 3.52
CA GLY A 24 5.49 -19.90 4.80
C GLY A 24 6.02 -18.82 5.75
N ASN A 25 5.92 -17.55 5.39
CA ASN A 25 6.33 -16.42 6.22
C ASN A 25 5.12 -15.68 6.78
N MET A 26 5.03 -15.56 8.11
CA MET A 26 3.99 -14.75 8.76
C MET A 26 4.54 -13.36 9.05
N ASN A 27 3.96 -12.33 8.42
CA ASN A 27 4.42 -10.96 8.58
C ASN A 27 3.43 -10.13 9.41
N LEU A 28 3.64 -10.09 10.72
CA LEU A 28 2.87 -9.21 11.62
C LEU A 28 3.25 -7.72 11.47
N GLY A 29 4.20 -7.40 10.61
CA GLY A 29 4.68 -6.03 10.33
C GLY A 29 3.87 -5.28 9.27
N ILE A 30 2.84 -5.88 8.68
CA ILE A 30 2.02 -5.25 7.63
C ILE A 30 1.50 -3.85 8.02
N PRO A 31 0.95 -3.62 9.23
CA PRO A 31 0.52 -2.27 9.62
C PRO A 31 1.67 -1.26 9.59
N GLY A 32 2.88 -1.65 9.98
CA GLY A 32 4.08 -0.80 9.92
C GLY A 32 4.48 -0.48 8.48
N VAL A 33 4.45 -1.47 7.58
CA VAL A 33 4.72 -1.29 6.15
C VAL A 33 3.69 -0.33 5.52
N MET A 34 2.40 -0.51 5.83
CA MET A 34 1.33 0.38 5.35
C MET A 34 1.51 1.81 5.85
N TYR A 35 1.92 1.98 7.12
CA TYR A 35 2.11 3.29 7.72
C TYR A 35 3.30 4.04 7.08
N VAL A 36 4.44 3.37 6.90
CA VAL A 36 5.60 3.96 6.21
C VAL A 36 5.29 4.25 4.76
N GLY A 37 4.64 3.34 4.04
CA GLY A 37 4.20 3.57 2.67
C GLY A 37 3.28 4.78 2.56
N GLY A 38 2.31 4.90 3.46
CA GLY A 38 1.39 6.03 3.52
C GLY A 38 2.11 7.36 3.73
N ILE A 39 3.02 7.43 4.70
CA ILE A 39 3.77 8.67 4.97
C ILE A 39 4.71 9.04 3.81
N CYS A 40 5.36 8.06 3.16
CA CYS A 40 6.16 8.30 1.96
C CYS A 40 5.28 8.84 0.82
N GLY A 41 4.06 8.33 0.66
CA GLY A 41 3.09 8.87 -0.30
C GLY A 41 2.72 10.34 -0.02
N VAL A 42 2.50 10.70 1.26
CA VAL A 42 2.24 12.08 1.68
C VAL A 42 3.46 12.97 1.40
N ILE A 43 4.68 12.49 1.68
CA ILE A 43 5.92 13.21 1.34
C ILE A 43 6.00 13.44 -0.17
N GLY A 44 5.70 12.43 -0.99
CA GLY A 44 5.68 12.54 -2.44
C GLY A 44 4.68 13.57 -2.95
N ALA A 45 3.47 13.60 -2.37
CA ALA A 45 2.45 14.59 -2.69
C ALA A 45 2.91 16.00 -2.33
N PHE A 46 3.49 16.18 -1.14
CA PHE A 46 4.00 17.46 -0.66
C PHE A 46 5.14 18.00 -1.55
N VAL A 47 6.12 17.16 -1.89
CA VAL A 47 7.23 17.52 -2.78
C VAL A 47 6.70 17.94 -4.16
N TYR A 48 5.70 17.22 -4.67
CA TYR A 48 5.10 17.54 -5.97
C TYR A 48 4.35 18.87 -5.92
N GLU A 49 3.52 19.12 -4.89
CA GLU A 49 2.80 20.40 -4.75
C GLU A 49 3.76 21.59 -4.58
N GLN A 50 4.87 21.42 -3.86
CA GLN A 50 5.90 22.48 -3.72
C GLN A 50 6.71 22.71 -5.00
N SER A 51 6.82 21.75 -5.88
CA SER A 51 7.53 21.89 -7.16
C SER A 51 6.76 22.69 -8.19
N LEU A 52 5.48 22.98 -7.94
CA LEU A 52 4.60 23.68 -8.87
C LEU A 52 4.64 25.21 -8.61
N PRO A 53 4.85 26.03 -9.64
CA PRO A 53 4.86 27.50 -9.51
C PRO A 53 3.47 28.09 -9.20
N SER A 54 2.39 27.37 -9.49
CA SER A 54 1.01 27.76 -9.17
C SER A 54 0.09 26.55 -9.02
N PRO A 55 -0.97 26.64 -8.18
CA PRO A 55 -1.94 25.55 -7.98
C PRO A 55 -2.67 25.12 -9.26
N ASP A 56 -2.80 26.03 -10.24
CA ASP A 56 -3.49 25.78 -11.50
C ASP A 56 -2.66 24.99 -12.53
N ALA A 57 -1.33 24.85 -12.29
CA ALA A 57 -0.43 24.08 -13.16
C ALA A 57 -0.43 22.55 -12.84
N LEU A 58 -1.36 22.09 -12.04
CA LEU A 58 -1.43 20.74 -11.52
C LEU A 58 -1.85 19.75 -12.61
N ASN A 59 -0.92 18.86 -12.99
CA ASN A 59 -1.23 17.76 -13.91
C ASN A 59 -1.89 16.61 -13.14
N PRO A 60 -3.17 16.25 -13.39
CA PRO A 60 -3.88 15.25 -12.58
C PRO A 60 -3.20 13.88 -12.58
N VAL A 61 -2.52 13.53 -13.68
CA VAL A 61 -1.82 12.25 -13.81
C VAL A 61 -0.57 12.22 -12.92
N LEU A 62 0.23 13.28 -12.93
CA LEU A 62 1.43 13.38 -12.11
C LEU A 62 1.07 13.49 -10.61
N ALA A 63 -0.01 14.19 -10.29
CA ALA A 63 -0.52 14.30 -8.92
C ALA A 63 -0.91 12.96 -8.28
N VAL A 64 -1.28 11.99 -9.11
CA VAL A 64 -1.56 10.61 -8.65
C VAL A 64 -0.32 9.73 -8.71
N LEU A 65 0.48 9.86 -9.77
CA LEU A 65 1.60 8.97 -10.04
C LEU A 65 2.77 9.19 -9.07
N VAL A 66 3.12 10.44 -8.77
CA VAL A 66 4.24 10.76 -7.87
C VAL A 66 4.01 10.22 -6.45
N PRO A 67 2.89 10.53 -5.76
CA PRO A 67 2.63 9.95 -4.44
C PRO A 67 2.58 8.42 -4.44
N THR A 68 2.04 7.83 -5.51
CA THR A 68 1.95 6.36 -5.63
C THR A 68 3.33 5.73 -5.74
N ILE A 69 4.25 6.30 -6.53
CA ILE A 69 5.62 5.82 -6.64
C ILE A 69 6.35 5.94 -5.30
N PHE A 70 6.24 7.07 -4.60
CA PHE A 70 6.84 7.24 -3.29
C PHE A 70 6.30 6.25 -2.26
N CYS A 71 4.99 6.00 -2.27
CA CYS A 71 4.35 4.99 -1.44
C CYS A 71 4.90 3.58 -1.73
N LEU A 72 5.03 3.22 -3.01
CA LEU A 72 5.59 1.92 -3.42
C LEU A 72 7.04 1.76 -2.99
N ILE A 73 7.87 2.81 -3.15
CA ILE A 73 9.28 2.79 -2.73
C ILE A 73 9.36 2.60 -1.21
N GLY A 74 8.60 3.36 -0.42
CA GLY A 74 8.60 3.23 1.04
C GLY A 74 8.17 1.84 1.51
N SER A 75 7.10 1.31 0.94
CA SER A 75 6.61 -0.03 1.25
C SER A 75 7.59 -1.12 0.82
N LEU A 76 8.24 -0.97 -0.33
CA LEU A 76 9.25 -1.90 -0.85
C LEU A 76 10.47 -1.95 0.07
N LEU A 77 10.98 -0.80 0.51
CA LEU A 77 12.12 -0.73 1.43
C LEU A 77 11.81 -1.44 2.76
N MET A 78 10.62 -1.22 3.31
CA MET A 78 10.17 -1.93 4.52
C MET A 78 10.03 -3.43 4.28
N GLY A 79 9.47 -3.85 3.14
CA GLY A 79 9.37 -5.26 2.77
C GLY A 79 10.74 -5.92 2.59
N LEU A 80 11.68 -5.24 1.97
CA LEU A 80 13.07 -5.70 1.84
C LEU A 80 13.77 -5.83 3.20
N LEU A 81 13.56 -4.88 4.10
CA LEU A 81 14.08 -4.95 5.46
C LEU A 81 13.53 -6.17 6.21
N PHE A 82 12.22 -6.43 6.13
CA PHE A 82 11.60 -7.62 6.71
C PHE A 82 12.20 -8.90 6.13
N CYS A 83 12.31 -8.98 4.80
CA CYS A 83 12.88 -10.12 4.11
C CYS A 83 14.34 -10.37 4.53
N PHE A 84 15.14 -9.32 4.60
CA PHE A 84 16.54 -9.41 5.04
C PHE A 84 16.66 -9.95 6.47
N LEU A 85 15.84 -9.46 7.40
CA LEU A 85 15.86 -9.90 8.78
C LEU A 85 15.39 -11.34 8.95
N THR A 86 14.31 -11.74 8.26
CA THR A 86 13.69 -13.06 8.46
C THR A 86 14.35 -14.16 7.62
N VAL A 87 14.76 -13.86 6.40
CA VAL A 87 15.34 -14.87 5.48
C VAL A 87 16.86 -14.92 5.66
N THR A 88 17.56 -13.78 5.61
CA THR A 88 19.02 -13.76 5.65
C THR A 88 19.54 -13.94 7.07
N LEU A 89 19.02 -13.20 8.05
CA LEU A 89 19.44 -13.30 9.44
C LEU A 89 18.69 -14.37 10.24
N ARG A 90 17.67 -15.02 9.64
CA ARG A 90 16.85 -16.07 10.26
C ARG A 90 16.24 -15.62 11.62
N ALA A 91 15.92 -14.33 11.73
CA ALA A 91 15.28 -13.80 12.93
C ALA A 91 13.85 -14.34 13.07
N ASN A 92 13.34 -14.35 14.30
CA ASN A 92 11.96 -14.78 14.56
C ASN A 92 10.97 -13.84 13.84
N GLN A 93 10.17 -14.39 12.94
CA GLN A 93 9.24 -13.65 12.08
C GLN A 93 8.23 -12.81 12.87
N ASN A 94 7.67 -13.38 13.95
CA ASN A 94 6.67 -12.69 14.76
C ASN A 94 7.27 -11.49 15.50
N VAL A 95 8.45 -11.67 16.11
CA VAL A 95 9.14 -10.60 16.83
C VAL A 95 9.58 -9.50 15.86
N THR A 96 10.14 -9.88 14.73
CA THR A 96 10.54 -8.95 13.68
C THR A 96 9.34 -8.16 13.14
N GLY A 97 8.21 -8.83 12.90
CA GLY A 97 6.98 -8.18 12.44
C GLY A 97 6.46 -7.13 13.44
N LEU A 98 6.40 -7.49 14.73
CA LEU A 98 5.98 -6.55 15.78
C LEU A 98 6.95 -5.36 15.92
N ALA A 99 8.24 -5.61 15.86
CA ALA A 99 9.26 -4.55 15.88
C ALA A 99 9.09 -3.60 14.69
N MET A 100 8.83 -4.14 13.48
CA MET A 100 8.58 -3.32 12.30
C MET A 100 7.29 -2.52 12.37
N THR A 101 6.24 -3.04 13.01
CA THR A 101 5.01 -2.27 13.25
C THR A 101 5.30 -1.08 14.15
N THR A 102 6.01 -1.30 15.27
CA THR A 102 6.39 -0.23 16.20
C THR A 102 7.30 0.80 15.53
N PHE A 103 8.30 0.35 14.77
CA PHE A 103 9.17 1.21 13.98
C PHE A 103 8.38 2.04 12.96
N GLY A 104 7.47 1.41 12.21
CA GLY A 104 6.66 2.09 11.19
C GLY A 104 5.77 3.19 11.78
N VAL A 105 5.13 2.93 12.93
CA VAL A 105 4.33 3.94 13.64
C VAL A 105 5.22 5.08 14.13
N GLY A 106 6.38 4.79 14.72
CA GLY A 106 7.35 5.81 15.16
C GLY A 106 7.86 6.67 14.01
N PHE A 107 8.23 6.04 12.90
CA PHE A 107 8.67 6.69 11.67
C PHE A 107 7.58 7.63 11.12
N GLY A 108 6.35 7.14 11.02
CA GLY A 108 5.23 7.93 10.51
C GLY A 108 4.90 9.13 11.39
N ASN A 109 4.92 8.97 12.71
CA ASN A 109 4.68 10.08 13.63
C ASN A 109 5.79 11.13 13.58
N PHE A 110 7.06 10.70 13.46
CA PHE A 110 8.20 11.61 13.36
C PHE A 110 8.13 12.44 12.06
N PHE A 111 8.00 11.79 10.92
CA PHE A 111 7.96 12.48 9.63
C PHE A 111 6.66 13.24 9.41
N GLY A 112 5.52 12.72 9.86
CA GLY A 112 4.24 13.44 9.80
C GLY A 112 4.29 14.75 10.57
N GLY A 113 4.82 14.76 11.79
CA GLY A 113 5.00 15.98 12.57
C GLY A 113 6.02 16.96 11.99
N SER A 114 7.09 16.44 11.36
CA SER A 114 8.12 17.27 10.71
C SER A 114 7.61 17.94 9.45
N LEU A 115 6.79 17.25 8.65
CA LEU A 115 6.17 17.81 7.44
C LEU A 115 5.22 18.96 7.76
N VAL A 116 4.44 18.84 8.82
CA VAL A 116 3.56 19.93 9.29
C VAL A 116 4.37 21.17 9.63
N LYS A 117 5.49 21.02 10.31
CA LYS A 117 6.40 22.14 10.64
C LYS A 117 7.04 22.77 9.40
N LEU A 118 7.43 21.95 8.41
CA LEU A 118 8.04 22.40 7.16
C LEU A 118 7.06 23.14 6.25
N SER A 119 5.76 22.83 6.33
CA SER A 119 4.74 23.50 5.52
C SER A 119 4.46 24.94 5.98
N GLY A 120 4.99 25.35 7.16
CA GLY A 120 4.74 26.69 7.70
C GLY A 120 3.28 26.97 8.02
N ALA A 121 2.43 25.94 8.06
CA ALA A 121 1.01 26.08 8.36
C ALA A 121 0.83 26.25 9.87
N ASP A 122 0.10 27.30 10.26
CA ASP A 122 -0.34 27.51 11.65
C ASP A 122 -1.35 26.43 12.14
N MET A 123 -1.75 25.53 11.25
CA MET A 123 -2.65 24.43 11.51
C MET A 123 -1.91 23.11 11.73
N PRO A 124 -2.34 22.25 12.67
CA PRO A 124 -1.68 20.99 12.99
C PRO A 124 -1.91 19.87 11.95
N PHE A 125 -2.20 20.21 10.71
CA PHE A 125 -2.43 19.26 9.61
C PHE A 125 -1.94 19.81 8.26
N LEU A 126 -1.50 18.90 7.39
CA LEU A 126 -1.15 19.18 6.00
C LEU A 126 -2.41 19.19 5.13
N ALA A 127 -2.73 20.33 4.53
CA ALA A 127 -3.83 20.47 3.60
C ALA A 127 -3.36 20.18 2.16
N LEU A 128 -3.26 18.93 1.79
CA LEU A 128 -2.99 18.45 0.41
C LEU A 128 -4.31 18.33 -0.38
N SER A 129 -5.11 19.40 -0.39
CA SER A 129 -6.46 19.39 -0.98
C SER A 129 -6.44 19.13 -2.48
N SER A 130 -5.49 19.69 -3.19
CA SER A 130 -5.37 19.59 -4.64
C SER A 130 -5.05 18.19 -5.11
N THR A 131 -4.03 17.56 -4.54
CA THR A 131 -3.67 16.17 -4.83
C THR A 131 -4.74 15.20 -4.34
N SER A 132 -5.32 15.42 -3.16
CA SER A 132 -6.40 14.58 -2.61
C SER A 132 -7.64 14.55 -3.52
N ASN A 133 -7.99 15.68 -4.13
CA ASN A 133 -9.12 15.74 -5.06
C ASN A 133 -8.88 14.93 -6.34
N CYS A 134 -7.63 14.82 -6.80
CA CYS A 134 -7.30 13.96 -7.94
C CYS A 134 -7.51 12.46 -7.62
N PHE A 135 -7.23 12.03 -6.38
CA PHE A 135 -7.51 10.65 -5.94
C PHE A 135 -9.00 10.36 -5.72
N LYS A 136 -9.81 11.39 -5.45
CA LYS A 136 -11.26 11.27 -5.26
C LYS A 136 -12.06 11.29 -6.56
N LYS A 137 -11.43 11.58 -7.71
CA LYS A 137 -12.12 11.56 -9.00
C LYS A 137 -12.72 10.19 -9.25
N THR A 138 -14.03 10.17 -9.38
CA THR A 138 -14.83 9.02 -9.79
C THR A 138 -14.64 8.75 -11.28
N LEU A 139 -14.88 7.51 -11.70
CA LEU A 139 -14.86 7.16 -13.11
C LEU A 139 -15.97 7.91 -13.87
N PRO A 140 -15.68 8.54 -15.02
CA PRO A 140 -16.64 9.37 -15.76
C PRO A 140 -17.85 8.60 -16.29
N ILE A 141 -17.89 7.29 -16.11
CA ILE A 141 -18.99 6.40 -16.51
C ILE A 141 -20.07 6.34 -15.40
N ALA A 142 -19.76 6.73 -14.16
CA ALA A 142 -20.69 6.70 -13.03
C ALA A 142 -21.93 7.57 -13.27
N ASP A 143 -21.75 8.76 -13.86
CA ASP A 143 -22.84 9.73 -14.12
C ASP A 143 -23.90 9.23 -15.11
N LYS A 144 -23.58 8.22 -15.93
CA LYS A 144 -24.50 7.68 -16.96
C LYS A 144 -25.45 6.58 -16.46
N LEU A 145 -25.13 5.97 -15.30
CA LEU A 145 -25.91 4.82 -14.75
C LEU A 145 -26.83 5.21 -13.57
N GLY A 146 -26.99 6.48 -13.26
CA GLY A 146 -27.85 6.97 -12.17
C GLY A 146 -27.45 6.40 -10.80
N VAL A 147 -28.43 6.15 -9.94
CA VAL A 147 -28.22 5.69 -8.53
C VAL A 147 -27.37 4.41 -8.44
N PHE A 148 -27.47 3.50 -9.42
CA PHE A 148 -26.66 2.29 -9.50
C PHE A 148 -25.19 2.59 -9.85
N GLY A 149 -24.96 3.59 -10.70
CA GLY A 149 -23.63 4.09 -11.03
C GLY A 149 -22.93 4.69 -9.81
N ASP A 150 -23.61 5.51 -9.05
CA ASP A 150 -23.09 6.12 -7.82
C ASP A 150 -22.78 5.08 -6.73
N LEU A 151 -23.58 4.02 -6.65
CA LEU A 151 -23.42 2.98 -5.62
C LEU A 151 -22.29 2.00 -5.94
N VAL A 152 -22.01 1.73 -7.20
CA VAL A 152 -21.03 0.75 -7.67
C VAL A 152 -19.80 1.40 -8.30
N LEU A 153 -19.96 2.50 -9.04
CA LEU A 153 -18.89 3.17 -9.79
C LEU A 153 -18.47 4.53 -9.21
N GLY A 154 -19.15 5.01 -8.15
CA GLY A 154 -18.86 6.25 -7.46
C GLY A 154 -17.64 6.19 -6.52
N TYR A 155 -16.82 5.14 -6.61
CA TYR A 155 -15.60 5.00 -5.78
C TYR A 155 -14.34 5.45 -6.53
N SER A 156 -13.31 5.80 -5.75
CA SER A 156 -11.97 6.05 -6.28
C SER A 156 -11.46 4.85 -7.07
N PHE A 157 -10.69 5.10 -8.13
CA PHE A 157 -10.06 4.04 -8.95
C PHE A 157 -9.20 3.06 -8.11
N LEU A 158 -8.68 3.50 -6.96
CA LEU A 158 -7.92 2.66 -6.03
C LEU A 158 -8.72 1.48 -5.48
N VAL A 159 -10.04 1.64 -5.29
CA VAL A 159 -10.92 0.55 -4.81
C VAL A 159 -10.99 -0.57 -5.85
N TYR A 160 -11.16 -0.22 -7.12
CA TYR A 160 -11.20 -1.21 -8.22
C TYR A 160 -9.85 -1.87 -8.43
N LEU A 161 -8.77 -1.08 -8.30
CA LEU A 161 -7.41 -1.61 -8.36
C LEU A 161 -7.15 -2.61 -7.23
N ALA A 162 -7.61 -2.35 -6.00
CA ALA A 162 -7.48 -3.27 -4.88
C ALA A 162 -8.22 -4.60 -5.14
N ILE A 163 -9.45 -4.52 -5.64
CA ILE A 163 -10.24 -5.71 -6.00
C ILE A 163 -9.56 -6.48 -7.14
N ALA A 164 -9.09 -5.80 -8.18
CA ALA A 164 -8.40 -6.44 -9.30
C ALA A 164 -7.12 -7.16 -8.83
N ILE A 165 -6.31 -6.53 -7.99
CA ILE A 165 -5.09 -7.13 -7.43
C ILE A 165 -5.45 -8.35 -6.56
N ALA A 166 -6.50 -8.29 -5.74
CA ALA A 166 -6.95 -9.41 -4.92
C ALA A 166 -7.39 -10.61 -5.78
N LEU A 167 -8.14 -10.36 -6.86
CA LEU A 167 -8.58 -11.40 -7.79
C LEU A 167 -7.40 -12.02 -8.56
N ILE A 168 -6.50 -11.18 -9.06
CA ILE A 168 -5.29 -11.62 -9.78
C ILE A 168 -4.40 -12.46 -8.85
N SER A 169 -4.14 -11.99 -7.63
CA SER A 169 -3.36 -12.73 -6.64
C SER A 169 -4.00 -14.08 -6.30
N SER A 170 -5.32 -14.11 -6.10
CA SER A 170 -6.06 -15.35 -5.87
C SER A 170 -5.96 -16.33 -7.05
N PHE A 171 -6.05 -15.80 -8.27
CA PHE A 171 -5.91 -16.61 -9.48
C PHE A 171 -4.48 -17.18 -9.62
N ILE A 172 -3.46 -16.34 -9.40
CA ILE A 172 -2.05 -16.75 -9.47
C ILE A 172 -1.79 -17.87 -8.45
N ILE A 173 -2.17 -17.68 -7.18
CA ILE A 173 -1.92 -18.66 -6.10
C ILE A 173 -2.65 -19.98 -6.36
N LYS A 174 -3.87 -19.95 -6.90
CA LYS A 174 -4.71 -21.14 -7.06
C LYS A 174 -4.52 -21.86 -8.39
N ARG A 175 -4.17 -21.16 -9.46
CA ARG A 175 -4.25 -21.67 -10.83
C ARG A 175 -2.92 -21.69 -11.59
N THR A 176 -1.84 -21.12 -11.05
CA THR A 176 -0.54 -21.08 -11.75
C THR A 176 0.48 -22.02 -11.11
N ARG A 177 1.50 -22.38 -11.89
CA ARG A 177 2.65 -23.17 -11.41
C ARG A 177 3.41 -22.42 -10.31
N VAL A 178 3.55 -21.10 -10.47
CA VAL A 178 4.20 -20.25 -9.45
C VAL A 178 3.48 -20.33 -8.11
N GLY A 179 2.14 -20.27 -8.10
CA GLY A 179 1.36 -20.41 -6.88
C GLY A 179 1.45 -21.82 -6.27
N LEU A 180 1.58 -22.85 -7.08
CA LEU A 180 1.79 -24.22 -6.60
C LEU A 180 3.15 -24.36 -5.90
N HIS A 181 4.23 -23.88 -6.55
CA HIS A 181 5.59 -23.88 -5.98
C HIS A 181 5.65 -23.07 -4.68
N LEU A 182 5.03 -21.88 -4.67
CA LEU A 182 4.96 -21.02 -3.49
C LEU A 182 4.33 -21.76 -2.30
N ARG A 183 3.21 -22.45 -2.53
CA ARG A 183 2.53 -23.22 -1.46
C ARG A 183 3.31 -24.45 -1.02
N ALA A 184 3.95 -25.16 -1.96
CA ALA A 184 4.79 -26.31 -1.65
C ALA A 184 5.95 -25.93 -0.73
N VAL A 185 6.66 -24.84 -1.07
CA VAL A 185 7.74 -24.29 -0.24
C VAL A 185 7.21 -23.82 1.12
N GLY A 186 6.02 -23.20 1.15
CA GLY A 186 5.41 -22.70 2.37
C GLY A 186 4.97 -23.81 3.34
N GLU A 187 4.53 -24.96 2.83
CA GLU A 187 4.13 -26.10 3.66
C GLU A 187 5.33 -26.91 4.18
N ASN A 188 6.27 -27.24 3.31
CA ASN A 188 7.48 -27.95 3.70
C ASN A 188 8.64 -27.69 2.75
N PRO A 189 9.56 -26.77 3.10
CA PRO A 189 10.70 -26.43 2.24
C PRO A 189 11.61 -27.62 1.89
N ALA A 190 11.82 -28.53 2.84
CA ALA A 190 12.70 -29.69 2.60
C ALA A 190 12.09 -30.68 1.60
N THR A 191 10.76 -30.84 1.62
CA THR A 191 10.06 -31.68 0.65
C THR A 191 10.02 -31.02 -0.74
N ALA A 192 9.87 -29.70 -0.80
CA ALA A 192 9.91 -28.94 -2.04
C ALA A 192 11.29 -29.03 -2.71
N ASP A 193 12.35 -28.88 -1.94
CA ASP A 193 13.75 -29.04 -2.41
C ASP A 193 14.01 -30.44 -2.96
N SER A 194 13.55 -31.48 -2.25
CA SER A 194 13.70 -32.88 -2.72
C SER A 194 12.90 -33.18 -4.00
N ALA A 195 11.84 -32.42 -4.26
CA ALA A 195 11.04 -32.48 -5.50
C ALA A 195 11.59 -31.64 -6.64
N GLY A 196 12.68 -30.91 -6.44
CA GLY A 196 13.30 -30.03 -7.43
C GLY A 196 12.57 -28.72 -7.65
N ILE A 197 11.87 -28.19 -6.63
CA ILE A 197 11.11 -26.95 -6.64
C ILE A 197 11.90 -25.85 -5.94
#